data_016b851589dacf56acc8fbbd64eed0a4
#
_entry.id   016b851589dacf56acc8fbbd64eed0a4
#
_cell.length_a   1.000
_cell.length_b   1.000
_cell.length_c   1.000
_cell.angle_alpha   90.00
_cell.angle_beta   90.00
_cell.angle_gamma   90.00
#
_symmetry.space_group_name_H-M   'P 1'
#
loop_
_entity.id
_entity.type
_entity.pdbx_description
1 polymer ?
#
loop_
_entity_poly.entity_id
_entity_poly.type
_entity_poly.pdbx_seq_one_letter_code
_entity_poly.pdbx_strand_id
1 'polypeptide(L)'
;NRTSLESYRGPGLEKGLESLAKIKAKFGYRLLTDIHETTQAAPAAKVVDILQIPAFLCRQTDLIVAAAQTNAIVNIKKGQFMNPADMKYSVLKALKIRAKAQNEAVEEANLENSLKYKVCLTERGSSFGYGNLVVDMRSLAIMREFAPVIFDATHAVQMPGGLNGKSGGDSRYAPLLARAAAAVGIDGLFAETHINPKIALSDGPNMLTPKMLLELVEQILEIQYLVTKENYANH
;
A
#
# COMPACT_ATOMS: atom_id res chain seq x y z
N ASN A 1 -0.64 12.79 6.81
CA ASN A 1 -1.41 12.39 7.98
C ASN A 1 -0.51 11.95 9.13
N ARG A 2 -0.27 12.82 10.09
CA ARG A 2 0.55 12.52 11.28
C ARG A 2 -0.27 12.72 12.53
N THR A 3 0.10 12.05 13.64
CA THR A 3 -0.65 12.06 14.88
C THR A 3 -0.58 13.43 15.57
N SER A 4 0.58 14.11 15.53
CA SER A 4 0.76 15.44 16.11
C SER A 4 1.36 16.43 15.12
N LEU A 5 1.25 17.71 15.44
CA LEU A 5 1.78 18.80 14.62
C LEU A 5 3.31 18.74 14.53
N GLU A 6 3.97 18.30 15.58
CA GLU A 6 5.44 18.21 15.71
C GLU A 6 6.00 16.97 15.01
N SER A 7 5.14 16.03 14.57
CA SER A 7 5.60 14.84 13.85
C SER A 7 6.28 15.20 12.54
N TYR A 8 7.36 14.49 12.22
CA TYR A 8 8.08 14.68 10.96
C TYR A 8 7.18 14.47 9.74
N ARG A 9 7.14 15.44 8.84
CA ARG A 9 6.24 15.47 7.67
C ARG A 9 6.97 15.30 6.33
N GLY A 10 8.22 14.89 6.35
CA GLY A 10 9.04 14.76 5.16
C GLY A 10 9.74 16.06 4.77
N PRO A 11 10.57 16.03 3.70
CA PRO A 11 11.36 17.17 3.24
C PRO A 11 10.57 18.18 2.41
N GLY A 12 9.28 17.94 2.15
CA GLY A 12 8.47 18.68 1.20
C GLY A 12 8.47 18.06 -0.21
N LEU A 13 7.55 18.53 -1.06
CA LEU A 13 7.32 17.93 -2.37
C LEU A 13 8.58 17.99 -3.27
N GLU A 14 9.13 19.15 -3.46
CA GLU A 14 10.24 19.36 -4.41
C GLU A 14 11.49 18.56 -4.02
N LYS A 15 11.96 18.72 -2.77
CA LYS A 15 13.14 17.98 -2.27
C LYS A 15 12.91 16.48 -2.21
N GLY A 16 11.66 16.06 -1.88
CA GLY A 16 11.27 14.66 -1.89
C GLY A 16 11.37 14.06 -3.29
N LEU A 17 10.80 14.72 -4.28
CA LEU A 17 10.83 14.25 -5.68
C LEU A 17 12.26 14.30 -6.26
N GLU A 18 13.06 15.31 -5.93
CA GLU A 18 14.47 15.36 -6.33
C GLU A 18 15.25 14.14 -5.77
N SER A 19 15.04 13.81 -4.51
CA SER A 19 15.67 12.65 -3.88
C SER A 19 15.25 11.33 -4.53
N LEU A 20 13.98 11.18 -4.83
CA LEU A 20 13.44 10.00 -5.52
C LEU A 20 13.99 9.91 -6.96
N ALA A 21 14.08 11.02 -7.68
CA ALA A 21 14.66 11.05 -9.03
C ALA A 21 16.13 10.60 -9.02
N LYS A 22 16.93 11.05 -8.03
CA LYS A 22 18.33 10.61 -7.85
C LYS A 22 18.44 9.11 -7.59
N ILE A 23 17.54 8.55 -6.75
CA ILE A 23 17.48 7.10 -6.48
C ILE A 23 17.13 6.35 -7.75
N LYS A 24 16.12 6.78 -8.48
CA LYS A 24 15.71 6.16 -9.74
C LYS A 24 16.84 6.14 -10.77
N ALA A 25 17.50 7.27 -10.95
CA ALA A 25 18.64 7.39 -11.88
C ALA A 25 19.82 6.50 -11.48
N LYS A 26 20.10 6.37 -10.18
CA LYS A 26 21.22 5.58 -9.67
C LYS A 26 21.00 4.07 -9.71
N PHE A 27 19.79 3.61 -9.38
CA PHE A 27 19.52 2.19 -9.15
C PHE A 27 18.55 1.57 -10.16
N GLY A 28 17.82 2.37 -10.95
CA GLY A 28 16.83 1.88 -11.91
C GLY A 28 15.57 1.27 -11.30
N TYR A 29 15.36 1.42 -9.98
CA TYR A 29 14.21 0.84 -9.30
C TYR A 29 12.92 1.57 -9.66
N ARG A 30 11.81 0.82 -9.68
CA ARG A 30 10.48 1.43 -9.69
C ARG A 30 10.21 2.05 -8.33
N LEU A 31 9.62 3.25 -8.34
CA LEU A 31 9.40 4.04 -7.14
C LEU A 31 7.92 4.21 -6.84
N LEU A 32 7.60 4.19 -5.56
CA LEU A 32 6.29 4.50 -5.01
C LEU A 32 6.39 5.69 -4.06
N THR A 33 5.40 6.59 -4.09
CA THR A 33 5.26 7.65 -3.08
C THR A 33 3.79 7.92 -2.75
N ASP A 34 3.54 8.35 -1.51
CA ASP A 34 2.23 8.85 -1.10
C ASP A 34 1.96 10.23 -1.70
N ILE A 35 0.70 10.47 -2.04
CA ILE A 35 0.17 11.81 -2.32
C ILE A 35 -0.99 12.11 -1.35
N HIS A 36 -1.11 13.36 -0.92
CA HIS A 36 -2.12 13.79 0.05
C HIS A 36 -3.06 14.86 -0.49
N GLU A 37 -2.66 15.53 -1.57
CA GLU A 37 -3.39 16.59 -2.24
C GLU A 37 -3.40 16.36 -3.75
N THR A 38 -4.45 16.83 -4.41
CA THR A 38 -4.63 16.66 -5.86
C THR A 38 -3.49 17.27 -6.67
N THR A 39 -2.97 18.40 -6.21
CA THR A 39 -1.86 19.13 -6.84
C THR A 39 -0.53 18.36 -6.86
N GLN A 40 -0.38 17.36 -5.99
CA GLN A 40 0.83 16.54 -5.91
C GLN A 40 0.87 15.42 -6.95
N ALA A 41 -0.28 15.01 -7.50
CA ALA A 41 -0.37 13.84 -8.37
C ALA A 41 0.46 13.99 -9.66
N ALA A 42 0.26 15.07 -10.41
CA ALA A 42 0.94 15.29 -11.68
C ALA A 42 2.47 15.45 -11.54
N PRO A 43 3.01 16.28 -10.60
CA PRO A 43 4.45 16.38 -10.43
C PRO A 43 5.07 15.07 -9.91
N ALA A 44 4.42 14.35 -8.99
CA ALA A 44 4.93 13.08 -8.49
C ALA A 44 4.99 12.01 -9.59
N ALA A 45 3.95 11.89 -10.43
CA ALA A 45 3.91 10.92 -11.53
C ALA A 45 4.99 11.11 -12.60
N LYS A 46 5.65 12.26 -12.66
CA LYS A 46 6.81 12.47 -13.54
C LYS A 46 8.07 11.77 -13.05
N VAL A 47 8.11 11.44 -11.76
CA VAL A 47 9.29 10.85 -11.10
C VAL A 47 9.05 9.41 -10.70
N VAL A 48 7.89 9.12 -10.09
CA VAL A 48 7.59 7.80 -9.55
C VAL A 48 6.70 6.98 -10.49
N ASP A 49 6.74 5.68 -10.32
CA ASP A 49 5.98 4.73 -11.13
C ASP A 49 4.64 4.40 -10.50
N ILE A 50 4.50 4.59 -9.19
CA ILE A 50 3.31 4.27 -8.41
C ILE A 50 2.95 5.46 -7.52
N LEU A 51 1.71 5.94 -7.63
CA LEU A 51 1.12 6.90 -6.71
C LEU A 51 0.29 6.15 -5.67
N GLN A 52 0.58 6.35 -4.40
CA GLN A 52 -0.16 5.74 -3.30
C GLN A 52 -1.14 6.73 -2.69
N ILE A 53 -2.40 6.30 -2.56
CA ILE A 53 -3.43 6.99 -1.80
C ILE A 53 -3.37 6.46 -0.35
N PRO A 54 -3.09 7.31 0.65
CA PRO A 54 -3.04 6.92 2.04
C PRO A 54 -4.37 6.36 2.55
N ALA A 55 -4.30 5.46 3.54
CA ALA A 55 -5.48 4.75 4.06
C ALA A 55 -6.62 5.68 4.51
N PHE A 56 -6.33 6.77 5.21
CA PHE A 56 -7.36 7.73 5.63
C PHE A 56 -8.00 8.46 4.46
N LEU A 57 -7.36 8.52 3.31
CA LEU A 57 -7.82 9.22 2.11
C LEU A 57 -8.39 8.28 1.04
N CYS A 58 -8.56 6.99 1.35
CA CYS A 58 -8.99 5.97 0.40
C CYS A 58 -10.35 6.21 -0.26
N ARG A 59 -11.17 7.10 0.30
CA ARG A 59 -12.48 7.51 -0.26
C ARG A 59 -12.46 8.90 -0.91
N GLN A 60 -11.36 9.64 -0.84
CA GLN A 60 -11.26 11.00 -1.38
C GLN A 60 -11.32 10.98 -2.90
N THR A 61 -12.50 11.31 -3.44
CA THR A 61 -12.78 11.20 -4.87
C THR A 61 -11.81 12.02 -5.70
N ASP A 62 -11.62 13.30 -5.37
CA ASP A 62 -10.78 14.20 -6.16
C ASP A 62 -9.31 13.77 -6.17
N LEU A 63 -8.81 13.22 -5.05
CA LEU A 63 -7.45 12.71 -4.96
C LEU A 63 -7.25 11.45 -5.84
N ILE A 64 -8.23 10.53 -5.81
CA ILE A 64 -8.21 9.32 -6.65
C ILE A 64 -8.29 9.71 -8.13
N VAL A 65 -9.17 10.67 -8.47
CA VAL A 65 -9.31 11.20 -9.84
C VAL A 65 -7.99 11.81 -10.32
N ALA A 66 -7.37 12.68 -9.51
CA ALA A 66 -6.11 13.32 -9.85
C ALA A 66 -4.98 12.28 -10.08
N ALA A 67 -4.91 11.24 -9.24
CA ALA A 67 -3.96 10.14 -9.43
C ALA A 67 -4.27 9.34 -10.72
N ALA A 68 -5.54 9.02 -10.98
CA ALA A 68 -5.97 8.26 -12.13
C ALA A 68 -5.77 8.99 -13.47
N GLN A 69 -5.74 10.31 -13.46
CA GLN A 69 -5.42 11.15 -14.64
C GLN A 69 -3.93 11.08 -15.03
N THR A 70 -3.08 10.49 -14.21
CA THR A 70 -1.67 10.28 -14.52
C THR A 70 -1.44 8.89 -15.15
N ASN A 71 -0.24 8.68 -15.71
CA ASN A 71 0.17 7.36 -16.23
C ASN A 71 0.73 6.40 -15.16
N ALA A 72 0.95 6.88 -13.93
CA ALA A 72 1.48 6.05 -12.85
C ALA A 72 0.45 4.99 -12.39
N ILE A 73 0.90 3.88 -11.86
CA ILE A 73 0.02 2.91 -11.19
C ILE A 73 -0.63 3.62 -9.99
N VAL A 74 -1.92 3.40 -9.75
CA VAL A 74 -2.61 3.92 -8.57
C VAL A 74 -2.76 2.80 -7.56
N ASN A 75 -2.08 2.93 -6.42
CA ASN A 75 -2.23 2.04 -5.28
C ASN A 75 -3.10 2.73 -4.22
N ILE A 76 -4.20 2.10 -3.83
CA ILE A 76 -5.12 2.65 -2.81
C ILE A 76 -5.01 1.82 -1.54
N LYS A 77 -4.47 2.39 -0.47
CA LYS A 77 -4.43 1.71 0.83
C LYS A 77 -5.83 1.65 1.43
N LYS A 78 -6.26 0.45 1.84
CA LYS A 78 -7.54 0.27 2.51
C LYS A 78 -7.57 1.05 3.83
N GLY A 79 -8.58 1.88 4.02
CA GLY A 79 -8.82 2.54 5.31
C GLY A 79 -9.10 1.53 6.41
N GLN A 80 -8.62 1.82 7.63
CA GLN A 80 -8.85 0.95 8.80
C GLN A 80 -10.34 0.80 9.15
N PHE A 81 -11.16 1.72 8.67
CA PHE A 81 -12.62 1.78 8.86
C PHE A 81 -13.41 1.15 7.72
N MET A 82 -12.74 0.69 6.67
CA MET A 82 -13.40 0.20 5.45
C MET A 82 -13.72 -1.29 5.52
N ASN A 83 -14.92 -1.64 5.10
CA ASN A 83 -15.22 -3.00 4.69
C ASN A 83 -14.39 -3.35 3.43
N PRO A 84 -13.67 -4.48 3.40
CA PRO A 84 -12.87 -4.88 2.24
C PRO A 84 -13.65 -4.89 0.92
N ALA A 85 -14.89 -5.38 0.92
CA ALA A 85 -15.73 -5.43 -0.27
C ALA A 85 -16.09 -4.02 -0.81
N ASP A 86 -16.12 -2.99 0.05
CA ASP A 86 -16.45 -1.62 -0.37
C ASP A 86 -15.26 -0.89 -1.01
N MET A 87 -14.07 -1.45 -0.92
CA MET A 87 -12.90 -0.90 -1.64
C MET A 87 -13.09 -0.93 -3.15
N LYS A 88 -13.96 -1.79 -3.68
CA LYS A 88 -14.33 -1.80 -5.11
C LYS A 88 -14.81 -0.44 -5.61
N TYR A 89 -15.49 0.36 -4.78
CA TYR A 89 -15.95 1.69 -5.18
C TYR A 89 -14.80 2.69 -5.33
N SER A 90 -13.76 2.58 -4.52
CA SER A 90 -12.55 3.39 -4.68
C SER A 90 -11.77 2.99 -5.94
N VAL A 91 -11.67 1.70 -6.21
CA VAL A 91 -11.07 1.16 -7.46
C VAL A 91 -11.87 1.66 -8.65
N LEU A 92 -13.20 1.53 -8.65
CA LEU A 92 -14.06 1.90 -9.77
C LEU A 92 -13.94 3.39 -10.16
N LYS A 93 -13.71 4.28 -9.18
CA LYS A 93 -13.44 5.69 -9.48
C LYS A 93 -12.23 5.86 -10.40
N ALA A 94 -11.12 5.19 -10.08
CA ALA A 94 -9.90 5.25 -10.88
C ALA A 94 -10.09 4.60 -12.26
N LEU A 95 -10.77 3.44 -12.31
CA LEU A 95 -11.05 2.73 -13.56
C LEU A 95 -11.88 3.58 -14.52
N LYS A 96 -12.97 4.19 -14.05
CA LYS A 96 -13.84 5.03 -14.89
C LYS A 96 -13.11 6.23 -15.48
N ILE A 97 -12.22 6.86 -14.73
CA ILE A 97 -11.41 7.98 -15.23
C ILE A 97 -10.47 7.53 -16.34
N ARG A 98 -9.79 6.39 -16.16
CA ARG A 98 -8.83 5.87 -17.14
C ARG A 98 -9.49 5.31 -18.39
N ALA A 99 -10.61 4.60 -18.22
CA ALA A 99 -11.40 4.12 -19.33
C ALA A 99 -11.90 5.28 -20.21
N LYS A 100 -12.46 6.32 -19.58
CA LYS A 100 -12.91 7.53 -20.26
C LYS A 100 -11.78 8.20 -21.08
N ALA A 101 -10.56 8.23 -20.57
CA ALA A 101 -9.41 8.78 -21.28
C ALA A 101 -9.00 7.96 -22.51
N GLN A 102 -9.46 6.71 -22.60
CA GLN A 102 -9.27 5.81 -23.75
C GLN A 102 -10.53 5.65 -24.63
N ASN A 103 -11.56 6.46 -24.38
CA ASN A 103 -12.88 6.34 -25.01
C ASN A 103 -13.58 4.99 -24.76
N GLU A 104 -13.32 4.41 -23.60
CA GLU A 104 -13.92 3.16 -23.13
C GLU A 104 -14.83 3.41 -21.92
N ALA A 105 -15.70 2.44 -21.61
CA ALA A 105 -16.56 2.45 -20.41
C ALA A 105 -16.24 1.25 -19.52
N VAL A 106 -16.27 1.47 -18.22
CA VAL A 106 -16.13 0.42 -17.20
C VAL A 106 -17.24 0.61 -16.18
N GLU A 107 -18.06 -0.43 -15.99
CA GLU A 107 -19.19 -0.40 -15.07
C GLU A 107 -18.91 -1.09 -13.74
N GLU A 108 -17.94 -2.02 -13.72
CA GLU A 108 -17.59 -2.75 -12.52
C GLU A 108 -16.06 -2.80 -12.28
N ALA A 109 -15.68 -2.95 -11.01
CA ALA A 109 -14.33 -3.26 -10.62
C ALA A 109 -14.15 -4.78 -10.61
N ASN A 110 -13.26 -5.27 -11.46
CA ASN A 110 -12.79 -6.65 -11.50
C ASN A 110 -11.28 -6.67 -11.71
N LEU A 111 -10.65 -7.83 -11.54
CA LEU A 111 -9.21 -7.97 -11.62
C LEU A 111 -8.68 -7.61 -13.02
N GLU A 112 -9.35 -8.00 -14.09
CA GLU A 112 -8.98 -7.72 -15.48
C GLU A 112 -8.91 -6.21 -15.74
N ASN A 113 -9.98 -5.49 -15.39
CA ASN A 113 -10.04 -4.03 -15.53
C ASN A 113 -8.95 -3.35 -14.67
N SER A 114 -8.73 -3.83 -13.46
CA SER A 114 -7.72 -3.26 -12.56
C SER A 114 -6.30 -3.47 -13.10
N LEU A 115 -5.99 -4.60 -13.69
CA LEU A 115 -4.71 -4.85 -14.39
C LEU A 115 -4.57 -3.96 -15.62
N LYS A 116 -5.60 -3.91 -16.48
CA LYS A 116 -5.62 -3.09 -17.69
C LYS A 116 -5.39 -1.61 -17.39
N TYR A 117 -6.07 -1.10 -16.38
CA TYR A 117 -6.03 0.31 -16.00
C TYR A 117 -5.06 0.61 -14.85
N LYS A 118 -4.20 -0.33 -14.47
CA LYS A 118 -3.09 -0.15 -13.52
C LYS A 118 -3.56 0.39 -12.15
N VAL A 119 -4.53 -0.27 -11.54
CA VAL A 119 -5.02 0.02 -10.19
C VAL A 119 -4.77 -1.18 -9.30
N CYS A 120 -4.25 -0.96 -8.08
CA CYS A 120 -4.07 -1.99 -7.07
C CYS A 120 -4.49 -1.48 -5.69
N LEU A 121 -4.63 -2.40 -4.75
CA LEU A 121 -5.00 -2.14 -3.37
C LEU A 121 -3.90 -2.56 -2.41
N THR A 122 -3.88 -1.93 -1.22
CA THR A 122 -3.04 -2.38 -0.11
C THR A 122 -3.87 -2.61 1.13
N GLU A 123 -3.83 -3.84 1.66
CA GLU A 123 -4.34 -4.19 2.99
C GLU A 123 -3.34 -3.75 4.07
N ARG A 124 -3.82 -3.15 5.16
CA ARG A 124 -2.98 -2.65 6.26
C ARG A 124 -3.64 -2.78 7.65
N GLY A 125 -4.66 -3.62 7.75
CA GLY A 125 -5.43 -3.83 8.97
C GLY A 125 -6.66 -2.93 9.09
N SER A 126 -7.54 -3.34 9.98
CA SER A 126 -8.76 -2.64 10.37
C SER A 126 -8.72 -2.29 11.84
N SER A 127 -9.36 -1.18 12.23
CA SER A 127 -9.46 -0.77 13.63
C SER A 127 -10.24 -1.79 14.44
N PHE A 128 -9.68 -2.15 15.60
CA PHE A 128 -10.30 -3.02 16.58
C PHE A 128 -10.24 -2.36 17.95
N GLY A 129 -11.36 -1.81 18.40
CA GLY A 129 -11.38 -0.95 19.57
C GLY A 129 -10.65 0.38 19.33
N TYR A 130 -9.98 0.91 20.37
CA TYR A 130 -9.41 2.25 20.35
C TYR A 130 -7.92 2.34 20.06
N GLY A 131 -7.19 1.25 19.98
CA GLY A 131 -5.75 1.34 19.87
C GLY A 131 -5.09 0.18 19.14
N ASN A 132 -5.85 -0.81 18.71
CA ASN A 132 -5.34 -1.98 18.02
C ASN A 132 -5.81 -2.05 16.57
N LEU A 133 -5.03 -2.75 15.77
CA LEU A 133 -5.41 -3.15 14.42
C LEU A 133 -5.46 -4.67 14.35
N VAL A 134 -6.39 -5.17 13.54
CA VAL A 134 -6.53 -6.59 13.23
C VAL A 134 -6.52 -6.76 11.72
N VAL A 135 -5.83 -7.76 11.23
CA VAL A 135 -5.89 -8.16 9.83
C VAL A 135 -6.87 -9.33 9.70
N ASP A 136 -7.97 -9.11 9.03
CA ASP A 136 -8.81 -10.21 8.55
C ASP A 136 -8.18 -10.75 7.27
N MET A 137 -7.59 -11.94 7.33
CA MET A 137 -6.93 -12.55 6.18
C MET A 137 -7.88 -12.80 5.00
N ARG A 138 -9.19 -12.93 5.25
CA ARG A 138 -10.20 -13.02 4.19
C ARG A 138 -10.29 -11.74 3.36
N SER A 139 -9.92 -10.59 3.93
CA SER A 139 -9.93 -9.32 3.22
C SER A 139 -9.06 -9.33 1.97
N LEU A 140 -7.95 -10.08 2.01
CA LEU A 140 -7.04 -10.24 0.88
C LEU A 140 -7.73 -10.94 -0.29
N ALA A 141 -8.38 -12.08 -0.01
CA ALA A 141 -9.12 -12.82 -1.04
C ALA A 141 -10.28 -11.99 -1.60
N ILE A 142 -11.08 -11.33 -0.74
CA ILE A 142 -12.20 -10.48 -1.15
C ILE A 142 -11.72 -9.35 -2.08
N MET A 143 -10.66 -8.66 -1.73
CA MET A 143 -10.15 -7.55 -2.55
C MET A 143 -9.49 -8.02 -3.84
N ARG A 144 -8.91 -9.23 -3.88
CA ARG A 144 -8.32 -9.80 -5.10
C ARG A 144 -9.34 -10.14 -6.19
N GLU A 145 -10.61 -10.25 -5.85
CA GLU A 145 -11.67 -10.40 -6.85
C GLU A 145 -11.75 -9.19 -7.81
N PHE A 146 -11.36 -8.01 -7.34
CA PHE A 146 -11.51 -6.79 -8.14
C PHE A 146 -10.23 -5.97 -8.33
N ALA A 147 -9.11 -6.27 -7.66
CA ALA A 147 -7.82 -5.63 -7.93
C ALA A 147 -6.65 -6.48 -7.41
N PRO A 148 -5.43 -6.33 -7.97
CA PRO A 148 -4.23 -6.86 -7.33
C PRO A 148 -4.08 -6.30 -5.92
N VAL A 149 -3.66 -7.15 -4.95
CA VAL A 149 -3.58 -6.79 -3.53
C VAL A 149 -2.16 -6.90 -3.01
N ILE A 150 -1.69 -5.79 -2.44
CA ILE A 150 -0.44 -5.68 -1.69
C ILE A 150 -0.76 -5.83 -0.20
N PHE A 151 0.07 -6.53 0.54
CA PHE A 151 -0.03 -6.59 2.00
C PHE A 151 1.02 -5.69 2.65
N ASP A 152 0.59 -4.73 3.45
CA ASP A 152 1.46 -3.87 4.25
C ASP A 152 1.67 -4.48 5.64
N ALA A 153 2.78 -5.20 5.79
CA ALA A 153 3.10 -5.94 7.00
C ALA A 153 3.43 -5.02 8.19
N THR A 154 4.04 -3.88 7.93
CA THR A 154 4.54 -2.99 8.98
C THR A 154 3.45 -2.07 9.54
N HIS A 155 2.58 -1.53 8.69
CA HIS A 155 1.45 -0.74 9.18
C HIS A 155 0.33 -1.61 9.77
N ALA A 156 0.25 -2.88 9.42
CA ALA A 156 -0.73 -3.81 10.00
C ALA A 156 -0.52 -4.08 11.51
N VAL A 157 0.70 -3.83 12.00
CA VAL A 157 1.07 -4.03 13.41
C VAL A 157 1.23 -2.73 14.18
N GLN A 158 0.78 -1.60 13.61
CA GLN A 158 0.71 -0.32 14.30
C GLN A 158 -0.28 -0.36 15.48
N MET A 159 0.05 0.42 16.51
CA MET A 159 -0.86 0.80 17.59
C MET A 159 -1.07 2.32 17.52
N PRO A 160 -2.10 2.79 16.80
CA PRO A 160 -2.34 4.21 16.66
C PRO A 160 -2.48 4.91 18.01
N GLY A 161 -1.70 5.98 18.25
CA GLY A 161 -1.72 6.71 19.53
C GLY A 161 -1.07 6.00 20.72
N GLY A 162 -0.50 4.80 20.53
CA GLY A 162 0.04 3.96 21.61
C GLY A 162 1.26 4.53 22.37
N LEU A 163 1.87 5.62 21.90
CA LEU A 163 3.03 6.27 22.51
C LEU A 163 2.82 7.80 22.63
N ASN A 164 1.91 8.24 23.53
CA ASN A 164 1.72 9.66 23.86
C ASN A 164 1.77 10.61 22.64
N GLY A 165 0.86 10.42 21.67
CA GLY A 165 0.79 11.23 20.46
C GLY A 165 1.70 10.75 19.31
N LYS A 166 2.37 9.60 19.44
CA LYS A 166 3.08 8.91 18.38
C LYS A 166 2.49 7.52 18.16
N SER A 167 2.62 6.99 16.94
CA SER A 167 2.23 5.62 16.66
C SER A 167 3.18 4.65 17.39
N GLY A 168 2.62 3.77 18.20
CA GLY A 168 3.28 2.58 18.72
C GLY A 168 3.15 1.42 17.73
N GLY A 169 3.62 0.24 18.15
CA GLY A 169 3.47 -1.00 17.40
C GLY A 169 4.44 -2.07 17.85
N ASP A 170 4.36 -3.22 17.20
CA ASP A 170 5.23 -4.36 17.50
C ASP A 170 5.67 -5.07 16.22
N SER A 171 6.86 -4.74 15.74
CA SER A 171 7.44 -5.30 14.52
C SER A 171 7.63 -6.82 14.56
N ARG A 172 7.61 -7.47 15.74
CA ARG A 172 7.73 -8.93 15.87
C ARG A 172 6.60 -9.67 15.16
N TYR A 173 5.41 -9.05 15.07
CA TYR A 173 4.26 -9.64 14.40
C TYR A 173 4.23 -9.40 12.89
N ALA A 174 5.00 -8.45 12.36
CA ALA A 174 4.99 -8.15 10.93
C ALA A 174 5.39 -9.37 10.06
N PRO A 175 6.46 -10.12 10.36
CA PRO A 175 6.80 -11.32 9.61
C PRO A 175 5.76 -12.45 9.73
N LEU A 176 5.07 -12.55 10.87
CA LEU A 176 4.04 -13.57 11.07
C LEU A 176 2.83 -13.30 10.17
N LEU A 177 2.35 -12.06 10.17
CA LEU A 177 1.21 -11.65 9.34
C LEU A 177 1.56 -11.68 7.86
N ALA A 178 2.79 -11.31 7.49
CA ALA A 178 3.22 -11.34 6.09
C ALA A 178 3.24 -12.77 5.52
N ARG A 179 3.71 -13.77 6.30
CA ARG A 179 3.65 -15.18 5.88
C ARG A 179 2.23 -15.68 5.75
N ALA A 180 1.35 -15.32 6.68
CA ALA A 180 -0.06 -15.67 6.60
C ALA A 180 -0.72 -15.04 5.36
N ALA A 181 -0.43 -13.77 5.07
CA ALA A 181 -0.91 -13.09 3.87
C ALA A 181 -0.39 -13.74 2.58
N ALA A 182 0.89 -14.15 2.55
CA ALA A 182 1.46 -14.87 1.42
C ALA A 182 0.76 -16.22 1.18
N ALA A 183 0.40 -16.93 2.24
CA ALA A 183 -0.33 -18.20 2.15
C ALA A 183 -1.77 -18.03 1.64
N VAL A 184 -2.43 -16.92 1.94
CA VAL A 184 -3.74 -16.58 1.35
C VAL A 184 -3.59 -16.23 -0.14
N GLY A 185 -2.48 -15.65 -0.52
CA GLY A 185 -2.17 -15.17 -1.86
C GLY A 185 -2.24 -13.64 -1.95
N ILE A 186 -1.08 -13.02 -2.08
CA ILE A 186 -0.91 -11.58 -2.31
C ILE A 186 -0.12 -11.35 -3.59
N ASP A 187 -0.31 -10.18 -4.19
CA ASP A 187 0.39 -9.79 -5.42
C ASP A 187 1.66 -8.97 -5.13
N GLY A 188 1.82 -8.53 -3.87
CA GLY A 188 2.99 -7.80 -3.42
C GLY A 188 3.07 -7.65 -1.90
N LEU A 189 4.27 -7.37 -1.42
CA LEU A 189 4.54 -7.04 -0.03
C LEU A 189 4.99 -5.58 0.07
N PHE A 190 4.42 -4.85 1.02
CA PHE A 190 4.92 -3.55 1.48
C PHE A 190 5.50 -3.69 2.88
N ALA A 191 6.71 -3.18 3.11
CA ALA A 191 7.32 -3.14 4.42
C ALA A 191 8.21 -1.92 4.56
N GLU A 192 8.10 -1.22 5.69
CA GLU A 192 9.03 -0.17 6.06
C GLU A 192 10.29 -0.78 6.69
N THR A 193 11.44 -0.25 6.32
CA THR A 193 12.74 -0.74 6.81
C THR A 193 13.67 0.41 7.18
N HIS A 194 14.48 0.22 8.21
CA HIS A 194 15.52 1.13 8.63
C HIS A 194 16.70 0.36 9.20
N ILE A 195 17.92 0.85 8.96
CA ILE A 195 19.15 0.21 9.51
C ILE A 195 19.17 0.17 11.03
N ASN A 196 18.54 1.16 11.67
CA ASN A 196 18.32 1.23 13.10
C ASN A 196 16.92 1.81 13.41
N PRO A 197 15.88 0.97 13.51
CA PRO A 197 14.51 1.40 13.72
C PRO A 197 14.30 2.32 14.92
N LYS A 198 15.14 2.22 15.96
CA LYS A 198 15.02 3.04 17.21
C LYS A 198 15.23 4.54 16.95
N ILE A 199 15.96 4.91 15.89
CA ILE A 199 16.23 6.32 15.54
C ILE A 199 15.48 6.76 14.27
N ALA A 200 14.57 5.94 13.76
CA ALA A 200 13.75 6.31 12.61
C ALA A 200 12.88 7.53 12.93
N LEU A 201 12.70 8.40 11.94
CA LEU A 201 11.96 9.66 12.09
C LEU A 201 10.45 9.44 12.27
N SER A 202 9.93 8.29 11.82
CA SER A 202 8.54 7.86 12.03
C SER A 202 8.49 6.33 12.11
N ASP A 203 7.41 5.80 12.68
CA ASP A 203 7.02 4.39 12.65
C ASP A 203 8.08 3.37 13.09
N GLY A 204 9.13 3.81 13.79
CA GLY A 204 10.25 2.98 14.24
C GLY A 204 9.85 1.67 14.92
N PRO A 205 8.86 1.64 15.84
CA PRO A 205 8.41 0.39 16.47
C PRO A 205 7.88 -0.68 15.52
N ASN A 206 7.49 -0.31 14.30
CA ASN A 206 6.92 -1.21 13.31
C ASN A 206 7.93 -1.63 12.24
N MET A 207 9.03 -0.89 12.09
CA MET A 207 10.00 -1.10 11.02
C MET A 207 10.80 -2.38 11.20
N LEU A 208 11.10 -3.01 10.08
CA LEU A 208 12.04 -4.13 10.01
C LEU A 208 13.47 -3.60 9.78
N THR A 209 14.47 -4.37 10.19
CA THR A 209 15.85 -4.14 9.71
C THR A 209 16.00 -4.72 8.30
N PRO A 210 16.98 -4.25 7.49
CA PRO A 210 17.24 -4.83 6.17
C PRO A 210 17.47 -6.34 6.19
N LYS A 211 18.14 -6.87 7.23
CA LYS A 211 18.35 -8.31 7.42
C LYS A 211 17.02 -9.05 7.61
N MET A 212 16.17 -8.57 8.52
CA MET A 212 14.84 -9.17 8.75
C MET A 212 13.97 -9.13 7.49
N LEU A 213 14.04 -8.03 6.72
CA LEU A 213 13.30 -7.92 5.46
C LEU A 213 13.77 -8.93 4.42
N LEU A 214 15.08 -9.13 4.28
CA LEU A 214 15.63 -10.11 3.35
C LEU A 214 15.16 -11.54 3.70
N GLU A 215 15.32 -11.95 4.96
CA GLU A 215 14.85 -13.24 5.46
C GLU A 215 13.34 -13.44 5.26
N LEU A 216 12.55 -12.37 5.44
CA LEU A 216 11.10 -12.40 5.23
C LEU A 216 10.75 -12.58 3.75
N VAL A 217 11.43 -11.86 2.85
CA VAL A 217 11.18 -11.95 1.40
C VAL A 217 11.48 -13.37 0.90
N GLU A 218 12.56 -13.98 1.34
CA GLU A 218 12.90 -15.39 0.99
C GLU A 218 11.74 -16.33 1.40
N GLN A 219 11.28 -16.24 2.65
CA GLN A 219 10.16 -17.06 3.15
C GLN A 219 8.86 -16.84 2.38
N ILE A 220 8.55 -15.58 2.03
CA ILE A 220 7.33 -15.26 1.26
C ILE A 220 7.40 -15.86 -0.14
N LEU A 221 8.54 -15.79 -0.81
CA LEU A 221 8.72 -16.38 -2.14
C LEU A 221 8.55 -17.90 -2.11
N GLU A 222 9.06 -18.58 -1.09
CA GLU A 222 8.87 -20.02 -0.89
C GLU A 222 7.40 -20.38 -0.68
N ILE A 223 6.68 -19.63 0.20
CA ILE A 223 5.26 -19.85 0.44
C ILE A 223 4.45 -19.61 -0.85
N GLN A 224 4.75 -18.52 -1.56
CA GLN A 224 4.07 -18.17 -2.81
C GLN A 224 4.28 -19.25 -3.88
N TYR A 225 5.48 -19.81 -3.98
CA TYR A 225 5.77 -20.93 -4.87
C TYR A 225 4.90 -22.16 -4.56
N LEU A 226 4.75 -22.51 -3.28
CA LEU A 226 3.90 -23.64 -2.86
C LEU A 226 2.43 -23.39 -3.22
N VAL A 227 1.89 -22.22 -2.88
CA VAL A 227 0.48 -21.87 -3.14
C VAL A 227 0.17 -21.82 -4.63
N THR A 228 1.08 -21.31 -5.46
CA THR A 228 0.88 -21.27 -6.91
C THR A 228 0.98 -22.64 -7.56
N LYS A 229 1.88 -23.50 -7.07
CA LYS A 229 2.04 -24.88 -7.57
C LYS A 229 0.79 -25.74 -7.32
N GLU A 230 0.15 -25.59 -6.17
CA GLU A 230 -1.10 -26.31 -5.86
C GLU A 230 -2.24 -25.87 -6.79
N ASN A 231 -2.33 -24.61 -7.16
CA ASN A 231 -3.33 -24.11 -8.10
C ASN A 231 -3.14 -24.66 -9.52
N TYR A 232 -1.91 -24.95 -9.95
CA TYR A 232 -1.62 -25.56 -11.27
C TYR A 232 -1.82 -27.08 -11.28
N ALA A 233 -1.80 -27.75 -10.12
CA ALA A 233 -1.98 -29.19 -10.04
C ALA A 233 -3.48 -29.61 -10.05
N ASN A 234 -4.39 -28.68 -9.85
CA ASN A 234 -5.84 -28.90 -9.78
C ASN A 234 -6.60 -28.47 -11.04
N HIS A 235 -5.90 -28.14 -12.11
CA HIS A 235 -6.39 -27.87 -13.47
C HIS A 235 -5.70 -28.75 -14.49
#